data_141e0f13c18aec4825f3da136db35498
#
_entry.id   141e0f13c18aec4825f3da136db35498
#
_cell.length_a   1.000
_cell.length_b   1.000
_cell.length_c   1.000
_cell.angle_alpha   90.00
_cell.angle_beta   90.00
_cell.angle_gamma   90.00
#
_symmetry.space_group_name_H-M   'P 1'
#
loop_
_entity.id
_entity.type
_entity.pdbx_description
1 polymer ?
#
loop_
_entity_poly.entity_id
_entity_poly.type
_entity_poly.pdbx_seq_one_letter_code
_entity_poly.pdbx_strand_id
1 'polypeptide(L)'
;VSGRHDFFTGTPLEQTGAMILWECLEREGVEVVFGYPGGAILPAYHAMENSSVRHVLARHEQGAAHMADGYARASGRVGVVLATSGPGATNLVTGLATAMMDSVPLVAITGQVTSSLLGSDAFQEVDVTGVTLPITKHNYLVQRPEQIAPAIREAFALARSGRPGPVLVDITKDAQIASTVLDWEGAFPTRHLRHLPAEVPKAELDKALDMIRASHRPLILAGHGVTLSGASAALLAFAEQAKIPVAATLLGLGAFPAGHPLFLGFMGMHGSPWTNLAIQEADLILAFGMRFDDRVTGDPATFAPHATKIHVEIDRAEVGKIINVDLALQGDLRNVLERMQPDLAPVPSETWLAHLEEMKADHGPKEAESWPPMPTTNGLGPIEVLRTLFQEAPDAVWVTDVGQHQMWQAQVMRHSRPRTLITSGGLGTMGFALPAAIGAKMACPEAEVWVVAGDGGIQMNSQEFMTLVQEGLKINVAVINNGTLGMVRQWQTLFYDDRRSASGLANPDFVLLAEAYGMKGMRAGTLADSLSAVQAARACPEPVLIEFVVDPEACVYPIIPSGARLQDMMHEPNLPIPASR
;
A
#
# COMPACT_ATOMS: atom_id res chain seq x y z
N VAL A 1 -25.71 25.22 -5.25
CA VAL A 1 -26.19 26.60 -5.15
C VAL A 1 -27.12 26.71 -3.96
N SER A 2 -26.92 27.75 -3.15
CA SER A 2 -27.69 28.26 -2.00
C SER A 2 -27.54 27.52 -0.68
N GLY A 3 -26.65 28.10 0.14
CA GLY A 3 -26.65 27.89 1.58
C GLY A 3 -28.00 28.25 2.19
N ARG A 4 -28.51 27.38 3.01
CA ARG A 4 -29.49 27.74 4.05
C ARG A 4 -28.72 27.93 5.35
N HIS A 5 -28.20 29.14 5.56
CA HIS A 5 -28.03 29.67 6.89
C HIS A 5 -29.38 30.26 7.31
N ASP A 6 -30.16 29.50 8.02
CA ASP A 6 -31.29 30.05 8.74
C ASP A 6 -30.76 30.80 9.97
N PHE A 7 -30.63 32.10 9.83
CA PHE A 7 -30.49 33.04 10.94
C PHE A 7 -31.86 33.21 11.60
N PHE A 8 -32.28 32.26 12.46
CA PHE A 8 -33.34 32.54 13.45
C PHE A 8 -33.21 31.62 14.67
N THR A 9 -33.06 32.26 15.83
CA THR A 9 -33.27 31.78 17.21
C THR A 9 -32.57 30.48 17.64
N GLY A 10 -31.53 30.65 18.30
CA GLY A 10 -30.60 29.94 19.15
C GLY A 10 -30.98 28.69 19.92
N THR A 11 -31.83 27.81 19.41
CA THR A 11 -31.93 26.46 19.97
C THR A 11 -31.24 25.50 19.04
N PRO A 12 -30.17 24.78 19.49
CA PRO A 12 -29.55 23.76 18.67
C PRO A 12 -30.57 22.71 18.24
N LEU A 13 -30.66 22.40 16.94
CA LEU A 13 -31.57 21.40 16.42
C LEU A 13 -31.09 20.00 16.85
N GLU A 14 -32.03 19.23 17.44
CA GLU A 14 -31.81 17.80 17.66
C GLU A 14 -31.75 17.06 16.33
N GLN A 15 -30.75 16.19 16.20
CA GLN A 15 -30.54 15.33 15.04
C GLN A 15 -30.41 13.87 15.47
N THR A 16 -30.78 12.93 14.61
CA THR A 16 -30.52 11.51 14.87
C THR A 16 -29.01 11.23 14.82
N GLY A 17 -28.57 10.21 15.56
CA GLY A 17 -27.16 9.80 15.50
C GLY A 17 -26.69 9.47 14.07
N ALA A 18 -27.58 8.94 13.24
CA ALA A 18 -27.32 8.70 11.82
C ALA A 18 -27.06 9.99 11.03
N MET A 19 -27.81 11.06 11.27
CA MET A 19 -27.57 12.38 10.65
C MET A 19 -26.26 12.99 11.15
N ILE A 20 -26.01 12.89 12.46
CA ILE A 20 -24.74 13.34 13.07
C ILE A 20 -23.54 12.63 12.46
N LEU A 21 -23.63 11.32 12.19
CA LEU A 21 -22.57 10.56 11.53
C LEU A 21 -22.18 11.19 10.19
N TRP A 22 -23.16 11.43 9.30
CA TRP A 22 -22.88 12.01 7.98
C TRP A 22 -22.36 13.45 8.06
N GLU A 23 -22.92 14.27 8.95
CA GLU A 23 -22.40 15.63 9.17
C GLU A 23 -20.95 15.60 9.69
N CYS A 24 -20.60 14.66 10.56
CA CYS A 24 -19.22 14.49 11.01
C CYS A 24 -18.28 14.10 9.86
N LEU A 25 -18.70 13.19 8.96
CA LEU A 25 -17.92 12.81 7.79
C LEU A 25 -17.71 14.01 6.84
N GLU A 26 -18.72 14.81 6.58
CA GLU A 26 -18.60 16.04 5.79
C GLU A 26 -17.62 17.03 6.42
N ARG A 27 -17.68 17.24 7.73
CA ARG A 27 -16.77 18.12 8.47
C ARG A 27 -15.33 17.62 8.50
N GLU A 28 -15.10 16.30 8.44
CA GLU A 28 -13.77 15.70 8.26
C GLU A 28 -13.27 15.75 6.81
N GLY A 29 -14.07 16.28 5.88
CA GLY A 29 -13.73 16.43 4.47
C GLY A 29 -13.80 15.13 3.67
N VAL A 30 -14.66 14.21 4.08
CA VAL A 30 -14.91 12.95 3.36
C VAL A 30 -15.70 13.24 2.09
N GLU A 31 -15.19 12.83 0.94
CA GLU A 31 -15.88 12.97 -0.36
C GLU A 31 -16.54 11.68 -0.80
N VAL A 32 -16.00 10.52 -0.39
CA VAL A 32 -16.49 9.21 -0.78
C VAL A 32 -16.41 8.20 0.36
N VAL A 33 -17.42 7.37 0.48
CA VAL A 33 -17.51 6.22 1.38
C VAL A 33 -17.75 4.97 0.54
N PHE A 34 -17.02 3.89 0.83
CA PHE A 34 -17.22 2.59 0.21
C PHE A 34 -17.96 1.68 1.19
N GLY A 35 -18.97 0.94 0.73
CA GLY A 35 -19.70 0.14 1.70
C GLY A 35 -20.73 -0.82 1.13
N TYR A 36 -21.34 -1.57 2.05
CA TYR A 36 -22.42 -2.50 1.76
C TYR A 36 -23.49 -2.40 2.86
N PRO A 37 -24.78 -2.18 2.50
CA PRO A 37 -25.85 -2.01 3.47
C PRO A 37 -26.25 -3.32 4.17
N GLY A 38 -26.84 -3.20 5.37
CA GLY A 38 -27.43 -4.31 6.11
C GLY A 38 -28.19 -3.82 7.33
N GLY A 39 -28.91 -4.72 8.00
CA GLY A 39 -29.95 -4.38 8.99
C GLY A 39 -29.53 -3.45 10.12
N ALA A 40 -28.31 -3.58 10.65
CA ALA A 40 -27.85 -2.78 11.78
C ALA A 40 -27.34 -1.39 11.38
N ILE A 41 -27.02 -1.15 10.11
CA ILE A 41 -26.52 0.14 9.59
C ILE A 41 -27.56 0.89 8.76
N LEU A 42 -28.77 0.33 8.57
CA LEU A 42 -29.81 0.97 7.77
C LEU A 42 -30.17 2.41 8.19
N PRO A 43 -30.18 2.79 9.49
CA PRO A 43 -30.46 4.18 9.85
C PRO A 43 -29.42 5.16 9.24
N ALA A 44 -28.13 4.78 9.21
CA ALA A 44 -27.09 5.58 8.55
C ALA A 44 -27.34 5.66 7.03
N TYR A 45 -27.68 4.56 6.36
CA TYR A 45 -28.01 4.57 4.93
C TYR A 45 -29.25 5.42 4.61
N HIS A 46 -30.26 5.41 5.50
CA HIS A 46 -31.44 6.26 5.34
C HIS A 46 -31.10 7.76 5.44
N ALA A 47 -30.22 8.12 6.38
CA ALA A 47 -29.80 9.51 6.56
C ALA A 47 -28.86 10.02 5.45
N MET A 48 -28.23 9.12 4.69
CA MET A 48 -27.30 9.44 3.61
C MET A 48 -27.90 10.33 2.51
N GLU A 49 -29.20 10.23 2.24
CA GLU A 49 -29.88 11.03 1.22
C GLU A 49 -29.74 12.55 1.43
N ASN A 50 -29.41 12.98 2.65
CA ASN A 50 -29.22 14.38 3.01
C ASN A 50 -27.75 14.81 3.02
N SER A 51 -26.82 13.91 2.68
CA SER A 51 -25.38 14.18 2.67
C SER A 51 -24.83 14.43 1.27
N SER A 52 -23.78 15.25 1.19
CA SER A 52 -23.01 15.47 -0.03
C SER A 52 -21.96 14.38 -0.29
N VAL A 53 -21.73 13.49 0.67
CA VAL A 53 -20.75 12.42 0.57
C VAL A 53 -21.22 11.35 -0.43
N ARG A 54 -20.41 11.06 -1.43
CA ARG A 54 -20.71 10.00 -2.40
C ARG A 54 -20.57 8.63 -1.75
N HIS A 55 -21.52 7.74 -2.00
CA HIS A 55 -21.41 6.33 -1.61
C HIS A 55 -21.15 5.45 -2.83
N VAL A 56 -20.17 4.54 -2.74
CA VAL A 56 -19.85 3.51 -3.73
C VAL A 56 -20.30 2.17 -3.17
N LEU A 57 -21.27 1.55 -3.84
CA LEU A 57 -21.79 0.24 -3.44
C LEU A 57 -20.86 -0.88 -3.93
N ALA A 58 -20.06 -1.42 -3.02
CA ALA A 58 -19.24 -2.61 -3.27
C ALA A 58 -20.10 -3.88 -3.44
N ARG A 59 -19.51 -4.98 -3.77
CA ARG A 59 -20.17 -6.29 -3.84
C ARG A 59 -19.78 -7.20 -2.68
N HIS A 60 -18.76 -6.78 -1.93
CA HIS A 60 -18.28 -7.46 -0.72
C HIS A 60 -17.55 -6.44 0.18
N GLU A 61 -17.68 -6.56 1.49
CA GLU A 61 -17.11 -5.60 2.44
C GLU A 61 -15.57 -5.63 2.43
N GLN A 62 -14.94 -6.77 2.15
CA GLN A 62 -13.50 -6.84 1.91
C GLN A 62 -13.11 -5.97 0.72
N GLY A 63 -13.86 -6.04 -0.38
CA GLY A 63 -13.68 -5.15 -1.53
C GLY A 63 -13.83 -3.69 -1.16
N ALA A 64 -14.86 -3.34 -0.38
CA ALA A 64 -15.06 -1.97 0.11
C ALA A 64 -13.88 -1.47 0.96
N ALA A 65 -13.32 -2.31 1.84
CA ALA A 65 -12.15 -1.95 2.65
C ALA A 65 -10.90 -1.72 1.77
N HIS A 66 -10.68 -2.57 0.75
CA HIS A 66 -9.58 -2.36 -0.20
C HIS A 66 -9.80 -1.13 -1.11
N MET A 67 -11.06 -0.78 -1.46
CA MET A 67 -11.36 0.48 -2.15
C MET A 67 -10.97 1.68 -1.29
N ALA A 68 -11.34 1.67 0.00
CA ALA A 68 -10.96 2.72 0.95
C ALA A 68 -9.44 2.80 1.12
N ASP A 69 -8.74 1.67 1.16
CA ASP A 69 -7.27 1.57 1.21
C ASP A 69 -6.65 2.18 -0.05
N GLY A 70 -7.09 1.77 -1.24
CA GLY A 70 -6.60 2.32 -2.52
C GLY A 70 -6.85 3.83 -2.66
N TYR A 71 -8.02 4.31 -2.21
CA TYR A 71 -8.32 5.74 -2.14
C TYR A 71 -7.32 6.50 -1.25
N ALA A 72 -7.05 5.95 -0.07
CA ALA A 72 -6.12 6.58 0.88
C ALA A 72 -4.68 6.62 0.33
N ARG A 73 -4.21 5.54 -0.29
CA ARG A 73 -2.86 5.49 -0.89
C ARG A 73 -2.70 6.48 -2.03
N ALA A 74 -3.69 6.56 -2.91
CA ALA A 74 -3.65 7.47 -4.07
C ALA A 74 -3.78 8.95 -3.66
N SER A 75 -4.73 9.26 -2.77
CA SER A 75 -5.03 10.65 -2.38
C SER A 75 -4.17 11.19 -1.23
N GLY A 76 -3.66 10.34 -0.35
CA GLY A 76 -3.06 10.72 0.93
C GLY A 76 -4.09 11.12 2.00
N ARG A 77 -5.38 10.98 1.73
CA ARG A 77 -6.49 11.26 2.66
C ARG A 77 -6.93 9.99 3.38
N VAL A 78 -7.76 10.13 4.41
CA VAL A 78 -8.33 8.97 5.12
C VAL A 78 -9.36 8.29 4.24
N GLY A 79 -9.21 6.98 4.04
CA GLY A 79 -10.23 6.15 3.40
C GLY A 79 -11.35 5.80 4.38
N VAL A 80 -12.60 5.75 3.92
CA VAL A 80 -13.76 5.45 4.77
C VAL A 80 -14.52 4.26 4.22
N VAL A 81 -14.79 3.28 5.09
CA VAL A 81 -15.62 2.10 4.75
C VAL A 81 -16.76 1.95 5.73
N LEU A 82 -17.94 1.59 5.19
CA LEU A 82 -19.18 1.43 5.95
C LEU A 82 -19.75 0.02 5.77
N ALA A 83 -19.99 -0.70 6.88
CA ALA A 83 -20.54 -2.06 6.86
C ALA A 83 -21.57 -2.29 7.96
N THR A 84 -22.36 -3.35 7.82
CA THR A 84 -23.30 -3.78 8.85
C THR A 84 -22.62 -4.65 9.92
N SER A 85 -23.38 -5.07 10.94
CA SER A 85 -22.93 -5.98 11.99
C SER A 85 -22.67 -7.41 11.48
N GLY A 86 -22.17 -8.26 12.36
CA GLY A 86 -21.97 -9.68 12.10
C GLY A 86 -21.05 -9.93 10.91
N PRO A 87 -21.53 -10.63 9.86
CA PRO A 87 -20.71 -10.99 8.71
C PRO A 87 -20.20 -9.76 7.94
N GLY A 88 -20.95 -8.65 7.91
CA GLY A 88 -20.49 -7.41 7.27
C GLY A 88 -19.26 -6.85 7.96
N ALA A 89 -19.25 -6.76 9.28
CA ALA A 89 -18.13 -6.30 10.06
C ALA A 89 -16.93 -7.28 9.98
N THR A 90 -17.18 -8.59 10.08
CA THR A 90 -16.07 -9.59 10.01
C THR A 90 -15.43 -9.66 8.63
N ASN A 91 -16.15 -9.36 7.55
CA ASN A 91 -15.60 -9.28 6.20
C ASN A 91 -14.59 -8.12 6.01
N LEU A 92 -14.56 -7.13 6.92
CA LEU A 92 -13.57 -6.05 6.89
C LEU A 92 -12.18 -6.47 7.40
N VAL A 93 -12.07 -7.57 8.14
CA VAL A 93 -10.87 -7.97 8.89
C VAL A 93 -9.61 -7.99 8.01
N THR A 94 -9.66 -8.65 6.86
CA THR A 94 -8.52 -8.71 5.93
C THR A 94 -8.12 -7.31 5.44
N GLY A 95 -9.09 -6.46 5.09
CA GLY A 95 -8.82 -5.09 4.64
C GLY A 95 -8.20 -4.22 5.73
N LEU A 96 -8.71 -4.32 6.96
CA LEU A 96 -8.14 -3.61 8.12
C LEU A 96 -6.72 -4.08 8.43
N ALA A 97 -6.47 -5.39 8.42
CA ALA A 97 -5.13 -5.94 8.63
C ALA A 97 -4.15 -5.49 7.53
N THR A 98 -4.60 -5.41 6.26
CA THR A 98 -3.80 -4.88 5.14
C THR A 98 -3.42 -3.41 5.39
N ALA A 99 -4.39 -2.58 5.75
CA ALA A 99 -4.16 -1.16 6.05
C ALA A 99 -3.23 -0.97 7.26
N MET A 100 -3.37 -1.80 8.32
CA MET A 100 -2.52 -1.74 9.50
C MET A 100 -1.07 -2.08 9.18
N MET A 101 -0.84 -3.15 8.42
CA MET A 101 0.52 -3.59 8.06
C MET A 101 1.26 -2.58 7.19
N ASP A 102 0.55 -1.87 6.31
CA ASP A 102 1.12 -0.91 5.38
C ASP A 102 1.00 0.55 5.85
N SER A 103 0.49 0.77 7.06
CA SER A 103 0.35 2.11 7.65
C SER A 103 -0.57 3.03 6.84
N VAL A 104 -1.73 2.52 6.39
CA VAL A 104 -2.70 3.27 5.59
C VAL A 104 -3.79 3.86 6.50
N PRO A 105 -4.03 5.18 6.46
CA PRO A 105 -5.06 5.80 7.27
C PRO A 105 -6.45 5.42 6.76
N LEU A 106 -7.23 4.73 7.59
CA LEU A 106 -8.57 4.24 7.26
C LEU A 106 -9.49 4.36 8.46
N VAL A 107 -10.74 4.76 8.25
CA VAL A 107 -11.81 4.73 9.25
C VAL A 107 -12.88 3.76 8.78
N ALA A 108 -13.05 2.67 9.55
CA ALA A 108 -14.12 1.70 9.34
C ALA A 108 -15.27 2.01 10.29
N ILE A 109 -16.46 2.12 9.73
CA ILE A 109 -17.68 2.37 10.49
C ILE A 109 -18.57 1.15 10.34
N THR A 110 -18.94 0.52 11.47
CA THR A 110 -19.81 -0.64 11.48
C THR A 110 -21.09 -0.34 12.26
N GLY A 111 -22.21 -0.89 11.77
CA GLY A 111 -23.42 -0.94 12.57
C GLY A 111 -23.35 -2.12 13.53
N GLN A 112 -23.93 -1.98 14.71
CA GLN A 112 -24.04 -3.05 15.71
C GLN A 112 -25.52 -3.25 16.10
N VAL A 113 -25.84 -4.40 16.65
CA VAL A 113 -27.17 -4.64 17.25
C VAL A 113 -27.52 -3.55 18.28
N THR A 114 -28.78 -3.43 18.69
CA THR A 114 -29.17 -2.49 19.76
C THR A 114 -28.38 -2.77 21.04
N SER A 115 -28.09 -1.75 21.81
CA SER A 115 -27.28 -1.85 23.04
C SER A 115 -27.82 -2.86 24.05
N SER A 116 -29.16 -3.04 24.09
CA SER A 116 -29.83 -4.02 24.96
C SER A 116 -29.63 -5.49 24.57
N LEU A 117 -29.15 -5.75 23.35
CA LEU A 117 -28.87 -7.10 22.82
C LEU A 117 -27.38 -7.48 22.86
N LEU A 118 -26.52 -6.57 23.22
CA LEU A 118 -25.08 -6.85 23.30
C LEU A 118 -24.77 -7.95 24.33
N GLY A 119 -24.00 -8.96 23.89
CA GLY A 119 -23.63 -10.12 24.72
C GLY A 119 -24.73 -11.16 24.86
N SER A 120 -25.76 -11.12 24.03
CA SER A 120 -26.90 -12.06 24.07
C SER A 120 -26.89 -13.08 22.94
N ASP A 121 -25.83 -13.13 22.10
CA ASP A 121 -25.77 -13.93 20.88
C ASP A 121 -26.93 -13.63 19.91
N ALA A 122 -27.32 -12.37 19.83
CA ALA A 122 -28.40 -11.92 18.95
C ALA A 122 -28.04 -12.14 17.47
N PHE A 123 -29.07 -12.18 16.61
CA PHE A 123 -28.85 -12.33 15.17
C PHE A 123 -27.90 -11.27 14.60
N GLN A 124 -26.82 -11.73 13.95
CA GLN A 124 -25.75 -10.89 13.40
C GLN A 124 -25.01 -10.04 14.45
N GLU A 125 -25.02 -10.43 15.71
CA GLU A 125 -24.11 -9.89 16.71
C GLU A 125 -22.73 -10.52 16.57
N VAL A 126 -21.69 -9.71 16.73
CA VAL A 126 -20.30 -10.15 16.92
C VAL A 126 -19.55 -9.09 17.73
N ASP A 127 -18.64 -9.51 18.59
CA ASP A 127 -17.69 -8.59 19.24
C ASP A 127 -16.63 -8.13 18.24
N VAL A 128 -17.01 -7.20 17.37
CA VAL A 128 -16.11 -6.68 16.32
C VAL A 128 -14.97 -5.88 16.92
N THR A 129 -15.16 -5.26 18.10
CA THR A 129 -14.07 -4.54 18.79
C THR A 129 -13.00 -5.50 19.27
N GLY A 130 -13.38 -6.64 19.84
CA GLY A 130 -12.44 -7.71 20.20
C GLY A 130 -11.72 -8.31 19.00
N VAL A 131 -12.45 -8.60 17.91
CA VAL A 131 -11.87 -9.15 16.67
C VAL A 131 -10.87 -8.19 16.03
N THR A 132 -11.13 -6.89 16.06
CA THR A 132 -10.29 -5.88 15.36
C THR A 132 -9.21 -5.26 16.23
N LEU A 133 -9.18 -5.54 17.53
CA LEU A 133 -8.20 -4.98 18.48
C LEU A 133 -6.74 -5.10 18.00
N PRO A 134 -6.25 -6.25 17.51
CA PRO A 134 -4.85 -6.40 17.10
C PRO A 134 -4.53 -5.82 15.70
N ILE A 135 -5.54 -5.45 14.93
CA ILE A 135 -5.40 -5.00 13.53
C ILE A 135 -5.87 -3.57 13.29
N THR A 136 -6.11 -2.81 14.38
CA THR A 136 -6.47 -1.39 14.34
C THR A 136 -5.61 -0.60 15.32
N LYS A 137 -5.45 0.69 15.08
CA LYS A 137 -4.80 1.60 16.06
C LYS A 137 -5.68 1.81 17.29
N HIS A 138 -6.97 1.84 17.07
CA HIS A 138 -8.00 1.95 18.11
C HIS A 138 -9.35 1.50 17.56
N ASN A 139 -10.27 1.14 18.45
CA ASN A 139 -11.67 0.88 18.11
C ASN A 139 -12.60 1.43 19.18
N TYR A 140 -13.82 1.74 18.79
CA TYR A 140 -14.86 2.31 19.62
C TYR A 140 -16.12 1.47 19.53
N LEU A 141 -16.79 1.25 20.66
CA LEU A 141 -18.19 0.80 20.73
C LEU A 141 -19.05 1.98 21.19
N VAL A 142 -19.87 2.50 20.28
CA VAL A 142 -20.70 3.69 20.46
C VAL A 142 -22.14 3.25 20.72
N GLN A 143 -22.66 3.52 21.92
CA GLN A 143 -23.97 3.08 22.38
C GLN A 143 -24.98 4.21 22.58
N ARG A 144 -24.55 5.47 22.43
CA ARG A 144 -25.41 6.65 22.58
C ARG A 144 -25.08 7.70 21.52
N PRO A 145 -26.08 8.47 21.03
CA PRO A 145 -25.87 9.42 19.94
C PRO A 145 -24.83 10.51 20.27
N GLU A 146 -24.68 10.92 21.53
CA GLU A 146 -23.72 11.94 21.95
C GLU A 146 -22.26 11.49 21.81
N GLN A 147 -22.03 10.18 21.71
CA GLN A 147 -20.70 9.60 21.56
C GLN A 147 -20.22 9.57 20.11
N ILE A 148 -21.12 9.74 19.11
CA ILE A 148 -20.79 9.59 17.68
C ILE A 148 -19.79 10.65 17.25
N ALA A 149 -20.07 11.93 17.47
CA ALA A 149 -19.17 13.01 17.04
C ALA A 149 -17.78 12.92 17.68
N PRO A 150 -17.62 12.71 19.01
CA PRO A 150 -16.31 12.48 19.62
C PRO A 150 -15.57 11.29 19.02
N ALA A 151 -16.25 10.15 18.84
CA ALA A 151 -15.62 8.94 18.30
C ALA A 151 -15.15 9.13 16.85
N ILE A 152 -15.96 9.74 15.97
CA ILE A 152 -15.57 10.01 14.58
C ILE A 152 -14.40 10.98 14.52
N ARG A 153 -14.43 12.11 15.23
CA ARG A 153 -13.32 13.07 15.23
C ARG A 153 -12.02 12.43 15.72
N GLU A 154 -12.08 11.67 16.80
CA GLU A 154 -10.91 10.99 17.35
C GLU A 154 -10.42 9.90 16.40
N ALA A 155 -11.31 9.13 15.77
CA ALA A 155 -10.95 8.12 14.79
C ALA A 155 -10.15 8.70 13.61
N PHE A 156 -10.60 9.82 13.03
CA PHE A 156 -9.88 10.49 11.95
C PHE A 156 -8.54 11.06 12.41
N ALA A 157 -8.49 11.67 13.59
CA ALA A 157 -7.26 12.19 14.16
C ALA A 157 -6.23 11.07 14.43
N LEU A 158 -6.66 9.93 14.99
CA LEU A 158 -5.81 8.78 15.26
C LEU A 158 -5.36 8.09 13.95
N ALA A 159 -6.26 7.94 12.98
CA ALA A 159 -5.92 7.31 11.71
C ALA A 159 -4.75 8.03 11.01
N ARG A 160 -4.71 9.36 11.09
CA ARG A 160 -3.67 10.22 10.49
C ARG A 160 -2.42 10.41 11.36
N SER A 161 -2.54 10.29 12.68
CA SER A 161 -1.49 10.70 13.62
C SER A 161 -0.35 9.69 13.73
N GLY A 162 0.87 10.17 13.95
CA GLY A 162 2.05 9.33 14.10
C GLY A 162 2.21 8.39 12.91
N ARG A 163 2.43 7.08 13.16
CA ARG A 163 2.31 6.07 12.11
C ARG A 163 0.84 5.92 11.74
N PRO A 164 0.42 6.23 10.48
CA PRO A 164 -0.98 6.08 10.07
C PRO A 164 -1.48 4.64 10.18
N GLY A 165 -2.79 4.47 10.24
CA GLY A 165 -3.39 3.14 10.30
C GLY A 165 -4.90 3.17 10.49
N PRO A 166 -5.57 2.01 10.44
CA PRO A 166 -7.01 1.92 10.55
C PRO A 166 -7.53 2.12 11.98
N VAL A 167 -8.72 2.72 12.07
CA VAL A 167 -9.52 2.85 13.28
C VAL A 167 -10.93 2.39 12.99
N LEU A 168 -11.55 1.67 13.93
CA LEU A 168 -12.93 1.17 13.78
C LEU A 168 -13.86 1.90 14.75
N VAL A 169 -15.05 2.27 14.25
CA VAL A 169 -16.14 2.84 15.05
C VAL A 169 -17.39 1.99 14.86
N ASP A 170 -17.71 1.19 15.88
CA ASP A 170 -18.88 0.30 15.90
C ASP A 170 -20.03 1.00 16.60
N ILE A 171 -21.15 1.23 15.88
CA ILE A 171 -22.25 2.09 16.34
C ILE A 171 -23.52 1.26 16.49
N THR A 172 -24.06 1.15 17.71
CA THR A 172 -25.29 0.41 17.94
C THR A 172 -26.48 1.06 17.20
N LYS A 173 -27.45 0.22 16.80
CA LYS A 173 -28.59 0.67 16.01
C LYS A 173 -29.44 1.71 16.74
N ASP A 174 -29.64 1.56 18.04
CA ASP A 174 -30.34 2.52 18.88
C ASP A 174 -29.62 3.86 19.00
N ALA A 175 -28.28 3.87 19.06
CA ALA A 175 -27.52 5.11 19.01
C ALA A 175 -27.66 5.86 17.68
N GLN A 176 -27.79 5.13 16.56
CA GLN A 176 -28.06 5.74 15.24
C GLN A 176 -29.46 6.37 15.15
N ILE A 177 -30.47 5.77 15.83
CA ILE A 177 -31.86 6.21 15.77
C ILE A 177 -32.16 7.34 16.78
N ALA A 178 -31.57 7.27 17.97
CA ALA A 178 -31.77 8.25 19.02
C ALA A 178 -31.29 9.64 18.60
N SER A 179 -31.97 10.68 19.10
CA SER A 179 -31.64 12.08 18.76
C SER A 179 -30.84 12.76 19.88
N THR A 180 -29.97 13.65 19.48
CA THR A 180 -29.25 14.57 20.37
C THR A 180 -28.83 15.83 19.61
N VAL A 181 -28.29 16.79 20.33
CA VAL A 181 -27.66 17.98 19.73
C VAL A 181 -26.23 17.68 19.36
N LEU A 182 -25.83 17.98 18.13
CA LEU A 182 -24.43 17.87 17.71
C LEU A 182 -23.57 18.94 18.42
N ASP A 183 -22.67 18.50 19.29
CA ASP A 183 -21.60 19.34 19.85
C ASP A 183 -20.28 19.02 19.13
N TRP A 184 -20.04 19.68 18.01
CA TRP A 184 -18.82 19.48 17.24
C TRP A 184 -17.58 20.07 17.92
N GLU A 185 -17.69 21.25 18.51
CA GLU A 185 -16.54 21.94 19.10
C GLU A 185 -16.11 21.31 20.44
N GLY A 186 -17.05 20.89 21.27
CA GLY A 186 -16.79 20.17 22.51
C GLY A 186 -16.32 18.73 22.34
N ALA A 187 -16.54 18.17 21.14
CA ALA A 187 -16.24 16.78 20.82
C ALA A 187 -14.74 16.47 20.59
N PHE A 188 -13.81 17.42 20.75
CA PHE A 188 -12.40 17.16 20.45
C PHE A 188 -11.66 16.50 21.61
N PRO A 189 -11.42 15.18 21.58
CA PRO A 189 -10.66 14.50 22.62
C PRO A 189 -9.16 14.72 22.39
N THR A 190 -8.53 15.46 23.27
CA THR A 190 -7.07 15.64 23.27
C THR A 190 -6.32 14.46 23.91
N ARG A 191 -7.06 13.45 24.40
CA ARG A 191 -6.52 12.45 25.32
C ARG A 191 -5.52 11.48 24.66
N HIS A 192 -5.80 11.05 23.44
CA HIS A 192 -4.98 10.07 22.70
C HIS A 192 -3.96 10.71 21.76
N LEU A 193 -4.10 11.99 21.41
CA LEU A 193 -3.15 12.74 20.56
C LEU A 193 -1.91 13.24 21.29
N ARG A 194 -1.81 13.04 22.60
CA ARG A 194 -0.70 13.54 23.44
C ARG A 194 0.66 12.87 23.19
N HIS A 195 0.70 11.86 22.33
CA HIS A 195 1.92 11.10 22.06
C HIS A 195 2.48 11.30 20.64
N LEU A 196 2.11 12.39 19.97
CA LEU A 196 2.83 12.79 18.75
C LEU A 196 4.30 13.00 19.12
N PRO A 197 5.26 12.46 18.35
CA PRO A 197 6.67 12.66 18.66
C PRO A 197 6.98 14.14 18.66
N ALA A 198 7.67 14.58 19.70
CA ALA A 198 8.24 15.92 19.75
C ALA A 198 9.22 16.09 18.58
N GLU A 199 9.53 17.33 18.23
CA GLU A 199 10.61 17.58 17.27
C GLU A 199 11.91 16.94 17.74
N VAL A 200 12.64 16.33 16.80
CA VAL A 200 13.96 15.73 17.09
C VAL A 200 14.89 16.82 17.64
N PRO A 201 15.55 16.61 18.79
CA PRO A 201 16.47 17.59 19.35
C PRO A 201 17.60 17.93 18.37
N LYS A 202 18.00 19.22 18.33
CA LYS A 202 19.09 19.66 17.44
C LYS A 202 20.38 18.85 17.66
N ALA A 203 20.72 18.53 18.89
CA ALA A 203 21.92 17.76 19.21
C ALA A 203 21.93 16.34 18.58
N GLU A 204 20.74 15.71 18.41
CA GLU A 204 20.63 14.42 17.71
C GLU A 204 20.76 14.59 16.18
N LEU A 205 20.24 15.69 15.62
CA LEU A 205 20.44 16.02 14.21
C LEU A 205 21.92 16.33 13.92
N ASP A 206 22.58 17.09 14.80
CA ASP A 206 24.02 17.42 14.69
C ASP A 206 24.86 16.12 14.73
N LYS A 207 24.53 15.19 15.64
CA LYS A 207 25.18 13.87 15.71
C LYS A 207 24.98 13.07 14.42
N ALA A 208 23.78 13.08 13.83
CA ALA A 208 23.52 12.42 12.56
C ALA A 208 24.35 13.03 11.43
N LEU A 209 24.45 14.36 11.36
CA LEU A 209 25.29 15.08 10.39
C LEU A 209 26.78 14.74 10.54
N ASP A 210 27.28 14.59 11.78
CA ASP A 210 28.66 14.20 12.04
C ASP A 210 28.93 12.75 11.57
N MET A 211 27.99 11.82 11.80
CA MET A 211 28.08 10.46 11.29
C MET A 211 28.08 10.41 9.75
N ILE A 212 27.26 11.24 9.11
CA ILE A 212 27.21 11.36 7.64
C ILE A 212 28.55 11.90 7.11
N ARG A 213 29.10 12.96 7.70
CA ARG A 213 30.39 13.54 7.29
C ARG A 213 31.56 12.55 7.43
N ALA A 214 31.50 11.67 8.42
CA ALA A 214 32.55 10.68 8.71
C ALA A 214 32.46 9.44 7.80
N SER A 215 31.38 9.24 7.06
CA SER A 215 31.16 8.06 6.22
C SER A 215 31.88 8.18 4.87
N HIS A 216 32.24 7.02 4.30
CA HIS A 216 32.84 6.90 2.98
C HIS A 216 31.98 6.10 2.00
N ARG A 217 31.08 5.25 2.52
CA ARG A 217 30.17 4.38 1.75
C ARG A 217 28.74 4.49 2.27
N PRO A 218 28.19 5.71 2.33
CA PRO A 218 26.83 5.89 2.82
C PRO A 218 25.80 5.38 1.81
N LEU A 219 24.65 4.90 2.35
CA LEU A 219 23.51 4.46 1.55
C LEU A 219 22.19 4.83 2.25
N ILE A 220 21.29 5.44 1.50
CA ILE A 220 19.91 5.71 1.97
C ILE A 220 19.02 4.53 1.60
N LEU A 221 18.23 4.04 2.56
CA LEU A 221 17.17 3.06 2.36
C LEU A 221 15.82 3.75 2.52
N ALA A 222 15.10 3.95 1.41
CA ALA A 222 13.83 4.66 1.39
C ALA A 222 12.64 3.68 1.53
N GLY A 223 11.86 3.83 2.59
CA GLY A 223 10.64 3.06 2.83
C GLY A 223 9.36 3.85 2.55
N HIS A 224 8.21 3.25 2.89
CA HIS A 224 6.87 3.86 2.70
C HIS A 224 6.71 5.18 3.45
N GLY A 225 7.38 5.34 4.60
CA GLY A 225 7.34 6.57 5.40
C GLY A 225 7.77 7.82 4.63
N VAL A 226 8.61 7.70 3.59
CA VAL A 226 8.95 8.82 2.70
C VAL A 226 7.71 9.36 1.98
N THR A 227 6.89 8.45 1.44
CA THR A 227 5.64 8.83 0.76
C THR A 227 4.58 9.32 1.76
N LEU A 228 4.46 8.67 2.92
CA LEU A 228 3.46 9.01 3.93
C LEU A 228 3.69 10.40 4.54
N SER A 229 4.94 10.77 4.80
CA SER A 229 5.32 12.09 5.32
C SER A 229 5.36 13.19 4.24
N GLY A 230 5.16 12.83 2.95
CA GLY A 230 5.33 13.78 1.83
C GLY A 230 6.77 14.25 1.65
N ALA A 231 7.76 13.43 2.04
CA ALA A 231 9.18 13.78 2.07
C ALA A 231 9.93 13.57 0.75
N SER A 232 9.26 13.13 -0.34
CA SER A 232 9.94 12.77 -1.60
C SER A 232 10.83 13.88 -2.16
N ALA A 233 10.36 15.12 -2.17
CA ALA A 233 11.16 16.27 -2.63
C ALA A 233 12.32 16.58 -1.69
N ALA A 234 12.11 16.49 -0.37
CA ALA A 234 13.17 16.69 0.63
C ALA A 234 14.22 15.57 0.56
N LEU A 235 13.80 14.32 0.32
CA LEU A 235 14.72 13.19 0.11
C LEU A 235 15.58 13.40 -1.16
N LEU A 236 14.98 13.85 -2.26
CA LEU A 236 15.72 14.14 -3.49
C LEU A 236 16.79 15.21 -3.24
N ALA A 237 16.38 16.35 -2.69
CA ALA A 237 17.30 17.44 -2.38
C ALA A 237 18.41 17.02 -1.39
N PHE A 238 18.09 16.22 -0.39
CA PHE A 238 19.04 15.68 0.60
C PHE A 238 20.07 14.75 -0.07
N ALA A 239 19.60 13.81 -0.90
CA ALA A 239 20.46 12.85 -1.58
C ALA A 239 21.39 13.54 -2.60
N GLU A 240 20.88 14.51 -3.37
CA GLU A 240 21.69 15.29 -4.32
C GLU A 240 22.75 16.14 -3.62
N GLN A 241 22.38 16.84 -2.54
CA GLN A 241 23.29 17.70 -1.78
C GLN A 241 24.41 16.89 -1.12
N ALA A 242 24.05 15.76 -0.50
CA ALA A 242 25.02 14.88 0.16
C ALA A 242 25.76 13.94 -0.79
N LYS A 243 25.30 13.77 -2.04
CA LYS A 243 25.77 12.78 -3.03
C LYS A 243 25.66 11.35 -2.51
N ILE A 244 24.57 11.00 -1.85
CA ILE A 244 24.34 9.69 -1.26
C ILE A 244 23.36 8.90 -2.14
N PRO A 245 23.72 7.65 -2.54
CA PRO A 245 22.84 6.78 -3.32
C PRO A 245 21.63 6.32 -2.50
N VAL A 246 20.53 6.00 -3.22
CA VAL A 246 19.22 5.64 -2.65
C VAL A 246 18.77 4.29 -3.17
N ALA A 247 18.45 3.37 -2.27
CA ALA A 247 17.72 2.13 -2.53
C ALA A 247 16.30 2.21 -1.98
N ALA A 248 15.34 1.54 -2.60
CA ALA A 248 13.94 1.58 -2.17
C ALA A 248 13.41 0.20 -1.77
N THR A 249 12.58 0.17 -0.71
CA THR A 249 11.72 -0.99 -0.41
C THR A 249 10.59 -1.07 -1.43
N LEU A 250 9.84 -2.18 -1.46
CA LEU A 250 8.65 -2.32 -2.32
C LEU A 250 7.69 -1.12 -2.22
N LEU A 251 7.32 -0.74 -1.00
CA LEU A 251 6.43 0.41 -0.75
C LEU A 251 7.17 1.77 -0.80
N GLY A 252 8.48 1.76 -0.91
CA GLY A 252 9.31 2.95 -1.15
C GLY A 252 9.50 3.29 -2.62
N LEU A 253 9.13 2.39 -3.54
CA LEU A 253 9.21 2.64 -4.98
C LEU A 253 8.36 3.85 -5.38
N GLY A 254 8.92 4.74 -6.19
CA GLY A 254 8.30 6.01 -6.56
C GLY A 254 8.53 7.15 -5.57
N ALA A 255 9.03 6.89 -4.35
CA ALA A 255 9.40 7.94 -3.40
C ALA A 255 10.65 8.74 -3.83
N PHE A 256 11.51 8.10 -4.62
CA PHE A 256 12.68 8.70 -5.28
C PHE A 256 12.61 8.41 -6.78
N PRO A 257 12.98 9.36 -7.67
CA PRO A 257 12.85 9.16 -9.11
C PRO A 257 13.71 8.00 -9.62
N ALA A 258 13.10 6.99 -10.25
CA ALA A 258 13.79 5.78 -10.70
C ALA A 258 14.81 6.03 -11.84
N GLY A 259 14.70 7.15 -12.57
CA GLY A 259 15.67 7.56 -13.59
C GLY A 259 16.85 8.37 -13.07
N HIS A 260 16.89 8.67 -11.77
CA HIS A 260 17.94 9.50 -11.19
C HIS A 260 19.27 8.72 -11.05
N PRO A 261 20.45 9.34 -11.33
CA PRO A 261 21.75 8.65 -11.25
C PRO A 261 22.06 8.06 -9.87
N LEU A 262 21.58 8.66 -8.79
CA LEU A 262 21.75 8.14 -7.42
C LEU A 262 20.77 7.01 -7.06
N PHE A 263 19.82 6.63 -7.93
CA PHE A 263 18.88 5.55 -7.63
C PHE A 263 19.50 4.19 -7.97
N LEU A 264 19.72 3.37 -6.95
CA LEU A 264 20.27 2.02 -7.11
C LEU A 264 19.23 0.98 -7.53
N GLY A 265 17.97 1.19 -7.13
CA GLY A 265 16.88 0.28 -7.45
C GLY A 265 16.14 -0.30 -6.24
N PHE A 266 15.41 -1.37 -6.52
CA PHE A 266 14.63 -2.14 -5.55
C PHE A 266 15.54 -3.06 -4.73
N MET A 267 15.33 -3.12 -3.39
CA MET A 267 16.10 -3.93 -2.45
C MET A 267 15.29 -5.04 -1.80
N GLY A 268 15.97 -6.02 -1.22
CA GLY A 268 15.37 -7.11 -0.46
C GLY A 268 15.30 -8.43 -1.23
N MET A 269 14.40 -9.32 -0.84
CA MET A 269 14.31 -10.72 -1.29
C MET A 269 14.34 -10.88 -2.83
N HIS A 270 13.69 -10.00 -3.56
CA HIS A 270 13.64 -9.97 -5.02
C HIS A 270 14.29 -8.70 -5.58
N GLY A 271 15.09 -8.03 -4.76
CA GLY A 271 15.79 -6.80 -5.12
C GLY A 271 16.92 -7.04 -6.11
N SER A 272 17.43 -5.96 -6.69
CA SER A 272 18.55 -6.02 -7.61
C SER A 272 19.82 -6.50 -6.88
N PRO A 273 20.62 -7.39 -7.48
CA PRO A 273 21.85 -7.92 -6.86
C PRO A 273 22.81 -6.84 -6.38
N TRP A 274 23.10 -5.86 -7.25
CA TRP A 274 23.99 -4.75 -6.91
C TRP A 274 23.45 -3.90 -5.75
N THR A 275 22.11 -3.75 -5.63
CA THR A 275 21.50 -3.01 -4.52
C THR A 275 21.68 -3.75 -3.19
N ASN A 276 21.45 -5.07 -3.18
CA ASN A 276 21.63 -5.89 -1.99
C ASN A 276 23.11 -6.00 -1.57
N LEU A 277 24.03 -6.11 -2.53
CA LEU A 277 25.46 -6.08 -2.26
C LEU A 277 25.92 -4.72 -1.71
N ALA A 278 25.41 -3.62 -2.26
CA ALA A 278 25.70 -2.27 -1.77
C ALA A 278 25.28 -2.10 -0.29
N ILE A 279 24.13 -2.68 0.12
CA ILE A 279 23.71 -2.68 1.53
C ILE A 279 24.74 -3.39 2.41
N GLN A 280 25.30 -4.50 1.95
CA GLN A 280 26.28 -5.27 2.72
C GLN A 280 27.64 -4.59 2.84
N GLU A 281 28.03 -3.79 1.84
CA GLU A 281 29.32 -3.10 1.81
C GLU A 281 29.28 -1.67 2.36
N ALA A 282 28.09 -1.12 2.61
CA ALA A 282 27.93 0.21 3.19
C ALA A 282 28.60 0.34 4.56
N ASP A 283 29.17 1.50 4.87
CA ASP A 283 29.67 1.85 6.21
C ASP A 283 28.68 2.70 7.01
N LEU A 284 27.69 3.30 6.33
CA LEU A 284 26.58 4.02 6.94
C LEU A 284 25.26 3.72 6.21
N ILE A 285 24.25 3.28 6.95
CA ILE A 285 22.89 3.15 6.49
C ILE A 285 22.04 4.28 7.07
N LEU A 286 21.35 5.01 6.18
CA LEU A 286 20.33 5.99 6.52
C LEU A 286 18.95 5.37 6.20
N ALA A 287 18.31 4.76 7.19
CA ALA A 287 17.00 4.12 7.02
C ALA A 287 15.87 5.13 7.24
N PHE A 288 15.16 5.47 6.19
CA PHE A 288 14.15 6.51 6.17
C PHE A 288 12.74 5.93 6.04
N GLY A 289 11.99 5.92 7.15
CA GLY A 289 10.59 5.47 7.18
C GLY A 289 10.39 4.03 6.73
N MET A 290 11.20 3.09 7.21
CA MET A 290 11.12 1.67 6.91
C MET A 290 11.20 0.82 8.18
N ARG A 291 10.61 -0.39 8.15
CA ARG A 291 10.47 -1.25 9.34
C ARG A 291 11.56 -2.32 9.50
N PHE A 292 12.48 -2.46 8.57
CA PHE A 292 13.44 -3.55 8.53
C PHE A 292 12.78 -4.95 8.57
N ASP A 293 11.70 -5.14 7.79
CA ASP A 293 11.03 -6.44 7.73
C ASP A 293 11.89 -7.53 7.08
N ASP A 294 11.47 -8.79 7.26
CA ASP A 294 12.20 -9.97 6.80
C ASP A 294 12.38 -10.05 5.27
N ARG A 295 11.49 -9.40 4.50
CA ARG A 295 11.60 -9.32 3.04
C ARG A 295 12.71 -8.37 2.58
N VAL A 296 13.12 -7.46 3.45
CA VAL A 296 14.22 -6.52 3.19
C VAL A 296 15.53 -7.01 3.79
N THR A 297 15.50 -7.49 5.03
CA THR A 297 16.74 -7.82 5.78
C THR A 297 17.29 -9.19 5.48
N GLY A 298 16.47 -10.15 5.06
CA GLY A 298 16.83 -11.56 5.12
C GLY A 298 17.19 -11.95 6.56
N ASP A 299 18.37 -12.54 6.78
CA ASP A 299 18.89 -12.81 8.13
C ASP A 299 19.31 -11.50 8.83
N PRO A 300 18.58 -11.07 9.88
CA PRO A 300 18.89 -9.84 10.60
C PRO A 300 20.29 -9.79 11.21
N ALA A 301 20.85 -10.94 11.58
CA ALA A 301 22.17 -11.01 12.20
C ALA A 301 23.31 -10.64 11.23
N THR A 302 23.05 -10.73 9.94
CA THR A 302 24.05 -10.48 8.87
C THR A 302 23.72 -9.25 8.02
N PHE A 303 22.67 -8.51 8.37
CA PHE A 303 22.26 -7.33 7.60
C PHE A 303 23.18 -6.14 7.82
N ALA A 304 23.82 -5.64 6.75
CA ALA A 304 24.73 -4.50 6.76
C ALA A 304 25.71 -4.56 7.95
N PRO A 305 26.57 -5.60 8.05
CA PRO A 305 27.34 -5.89 9.26
C PRO A 305 28.42 -4.85 9.57
N HIS A 306 28.84 -4.09 8.57
CA HIS A 306 29.89 -3.07 8.68
C HIS A 306 29.36 -1.65 8.84
N ALA A 307 28.04 -1.47 8.67
CA ALA A 307 27.43 -0.16 8.69
C ALA A 307 27.00 0.29 10.09
N THR A 308 27.32 1.52 10.45
CA THR A 308 26.54 2.25 11.45
C THR A 308 25.16 2.57 10.86
N LYS A 309 24.12 2.64 11.70
CA LYS A 309 22.74 2.74 11.24
C LYS A 309 22.04 3.91 11.91
N ILE A 310 21.59 4.87 11.09
CA ILE A 310 20.70 5.96 11.52
C ILE A 310 19.29 5.58 11.06
N HIS A 311 18.33 5.55 11.98
CA HIS A 311 16.93 5.25 11.68
C HIS A 311 16.06 6.48 11.96
N VAL A 312 15.46 7.04 10.91
CA VAL A 312 14.44 8.08 11.02
C VAL A 312 13.07 7.42 10.95
N GLU A 313 12.38 7.39 12.08
CA GLU A 313 11.12 6.68 12.24
C GLU A 313 10.17 7.44 13.17
N ILE A 314 8.89 7.49 12.80
CA ILE A 314 7.86 8.16 13.58
C ILE A 314 7.35 7.28 14.72
N ASP A 315 7.35 5.95 14.52
CA ASP A 315 6.88 4.97 15.48
C ASP A 315 8.04 4.41 16.32
N ARG A 316 8.08 4.82 17.59
CA ARG A 316 9.09 4.34 18.53
C ARG A 316 9.13 2.81 18.65
N ALA A 317 8.00 2.13 18.45
CA ALA A 317 7.92 0.68 18.58
C ALA A 317 8.68 -0.06 17.48
N GLU A 318 8.96 0.58 16.35
CA GLU A 318 9.75 -0.01 15.25
C GLU A 318 11.26 0.21 15.44
N VAL A 319 11.68 1.15 16.29
CA VAL A 319 13.10 1.43 16.52
C VAL A 319 13.76 0.30 17.30
N GLY A 320 14.79 -0.33 16.71
CA GLY A 320 15.53 -1.43 17.34
C GLY A 320 14.75 -2.74 17.47
N LYS A 321 13.58 -2.86 16.83
CA LYS A 321 12.72 -4.05 16.92
C LYS A 321 13.32 -5.27 16.21
N ILE A 322 13.87 -5.09 15.04
CA ILE A 322 14.46 -6.16 14.20
C ILE A 322 15.97 -5.96 14.07
N ILE A 323 16.41 -4.76 13.71
CA ILE A 323 17.81 -4.40 13.53
C ILE A 323 18.20 -3.38 14.59
N ASN A 324 19.31 -3.61 15.27
CA ASN A 324 19.88 -2.61 16.16
C ASN A 324 20.34 -1.39 15.36
N VAL A 325 20.06 -0.19 15.89
CA VAL A 325 20.44 1.08 15.27
C VAL A 325 21.34 1.87 16.22
N ASP A 326 22.32 2.59 15.66
CA ASP A 326 23.29 3.38 16.42
C ASP A 326 22.73 4.75 16.81
N LEU A 327 21.83 5.28 15.98
CA LEU A 327 21.12 6.52 16.24
C LEU A 327 19.69 6.43 15.72
N ALA A 328 18.72 6.68 16.60
CA ALA A 328 17.32 6.81 16.25
C ALA A 328 16.90 8.29 16.28
N LEU A 329 16.36 8.79 15.17
CA LEU A 329 15.73 10.10 15.08
C LEU A 329 14.22 9.87 15.04
N GLN A 330 13.57 9.95 16.22
CA GLN A 330 12.13 9.72 16.32
C GLN A 330 11.36 10.98 15.93
N GLY A 331 10.79 11.04 14.73
CA GLY A 331 10.08 12.20 14.23
C GLY A 331 9.52 12.04 12.84
N ASP A 332 8.82 13.07 12.37
CA ASP A 332 8.37 13.15 10.99
C ASP A 332 9.57 13.29 10.04
N LEU A 333 9.65 12.41 9.05
CA LEU A 333 10.81 12.34 8.15
C LEU A 333 11.03 13.63 7.37
N ARG A 334 9.97 14.25 6.87
CA ARG A 334 10.08 15.51 6.12
C ARG A 334 10.67 16.60 7.00
N ASN A 335 10.17 16.76 8.24
CA ASN A 335 10.70 17.72 9.20
C ASN A 335 12.18 17.46 9.50
N VAL A 336 12.57 16.19 9.71
CA VAL A 336 13.96 15.81 9.98
C VAL A 336 14.87 16.22 8.81
N LEU A 337 14.51 15.85 7.58
CA LEU A 337 15.31 16.16 6.39
C LEU A 337 15.43 17.68 6.17
N GLU A 338 14.32 18.42 6.22
CA GLU A 338 14.30 19.88 6.03
C GLU A 338 15.16 20.61 7.09
N ARG A 339 15.22 20.10 8.33
CA ARG A 339 16.04 20.66 9.40
C ARG A 339 17.53 20.30 9.32
N MET A 340 17.87 19.14 8.75
CA MET A 340 19.26 18.74 8.53
C MET A 340 19.87 19.41 7.30
N GLN A 341 19.08 19.71 6.30
CA GLN A 341 19.54 20.18 4.99
C GLN A 341 20.43 21.43 5.01
N PRO A 342 20.19 22.47 5.84
CA PRO A 342 21.06 23.65 5.87
C PRO A 342 22.50 23.38 6.30
N ASP A 343 22.72 22.38 7.16
CA ASP A 343 24.03 22.01 7.72
C ASP A 343 24.63 20.77 7.05
N LEU A 344 23.96 20.22 6.01
CA LEU A 344 24.38 19.04 5.27
C LEU A 344 25.51 19.41 4.29
N ALA A 345 26.60 18.67 4.32
CA ALA A 345 27.71 18.81 3.39
C ALA A 345 27.79 17.60 2.44
N PRO A 346 28.34 17.77 1.22
CA PRO A 346 28.63 16.63 0.37
C PRO A 346 29.58 15.64 1.07
N VAL A 347 29.28 14.36 0.93
CA VAL A 347 30.16 13.28 1.41
C VAL A 347 31.19 12.98 0.32
N PRO A 348 32.46 12.70 0.64
CA PRO A 348 33.49 12.30 -0.34
C PRO A 348 33.22 10.86 -0.82
N SER A 349 32.22 10.70 -1.68
CA SER A 349 31.68 9.40 -2.09
C SER A 349 32.01 9.02 -3.55
N GLU A 350 32.90 9.75 -4.22
CA GLU A 350 33.22 9.50 -5.64
C GLU A 350 33.71 8.07 -5.89
N THR A 351 34.60 7.54 -5.05
CA THR A 351 35.08 6.16 -5.14
C THR A 351 33.96 5.15 -4.88
N TRP A 352 33.07 5.46 -3.94
CA TRP A 352 31.93 4.62 -3.64
C TRP A 352 30.93 4.58 -4.81
N LEU A 353 30.59 5.73 -5.37
CA LEU A 353 29.71 5.82 -6.54
C LEU A 353 30.28 5.08 -7.74
N ALA A 354 31.58 5.20 -8.01
CA ALA A 354 32.25 4.44 -9.06
C ALA A 354 32.16 2.92 -8.82
N HIS A 355 32.41 2.48 -7.59
CA HIS A 355 32.29 1.06 -7.22
C HIS A 355 30.84 0.53 -7.37
N LEU A 356 29.82 1.33 -7.05
CA LEU A 356 28.42 0.96 -7.28
C LEU A 356 28.08 0.81 -8.77
N GLU A 357 28.65 1.64 -9.64
CA GLU A 357 28.50 1.49 -11.09
C GLU A 357 29.21 0.23 -11.61
N GLU A 358 30.39 -0.12 -11.06
CA GLU A 358 31.07 -1.39 -11.35
C GLU A 358 30.20 -2.58 -10.92
N MET A 359 29.67 -2.59 -9.68
CA MET A 359 28.75 -3.63 -9.21
C MET A 359 27.54 -3.79 -10.14
N LYS A 360 26.99 -2.66 -10.59
CA LYS A 360 25.84 -2.66 -11.51
C LYS A 360 26.23 -3.20 -12.88
N ALA A 361 27.42 -2.91 -13.37
CA ALA A 361 27.94 -3.46 -14.62
C ALA A 361 28.19 -4.98 -14.53
N ASP A 362 28.68 -5.46 -13.37
CA ASP A 362 29.01 -6.87 -13.15
C ASP A 362 27.77 -7.74 -12.91
N HIS A 363 26.79 -7.21 -12.18
CA HIS A 363 25.59 -7.95 -11.72
C HIS A 363 24.30 -7.50 -12.39
N GLY A 364 24.33 -6.42 -13.14
CA GLY A 364 23.18 -5.88 -13.87
C GLY A 364 23.05 -6.44 -15.29
N PRO A 365 22.06 -5.99 -16.03
CA PRO A 365 21.89 -6.35 -17.43
C PRO A 365 23.03 -5.77 -18.27
N LYS A 366 23.58 -6.59 -19.17
CA LYS A 366 24.56 -6.13 -20.16
C LYS A 366 23.99 -5.08 -21.12
N GLU A 367 22.67 -5.06 -21.26
CA GLU A 367 21.90 -4.04 -21.96
C GLU A 367 20.82 -3.49 -21.00
N ALA A 368 20.67 -2.16 -20.95
CA ALA A 368 19.78 -1.48 -19.98
C ALA A 368 18.32 -1.93 -20.02
N GLU A 369 17.90 -2.61 -21.08
CA GLU A 369 16.53 -3.10 -21.31
C GLU A 369 16.34 -4.59 -20.96
N SER A 370 17.41 -5.31 -20.62
CA SER A 370 17.38 -6.79 -20.50
C SER A 370 17.24 -7.36 -19.09
N TRP A 371 17.06 -6.51 -18.06
CA TRP A 371 16.92 -7.00 -16.68
C TRP A 371 15.45 -7.18 -16.24
N PRO A 372 15.14 -8.23 -15.50
CA PRO A 372 15.85 -9.49 -15.41
C PRO A 372 15.72 -10.27 -16.72
N PRO A 373 16.81 -10.93 -17.18
CA PRO A 373 16.69 -11.80 -18.34
C PRO A 373 15.87 -13.02 -17.95
N MET A 374 14.82 -13.32 -18.75
CA MET A 374 14.12 -14.58 -18.60
C MET A 374 14.08 -15.28 -19.95
N PRO A 375 14.78 -16.40 -20.11
CA PRO A 375 14.51 -17.27 -21.23
C PRO A 375 13.09 -17.82 -21.06
N THR A 376 12.19 -17.42 -21.92
CA THR A 376 10.87 -18.05 -22.04
C THR A 376 11.06 -19.41 -22.67
N THR A 377 10.63 -20.44 -21.98
CA THR A 377 10.69 -21.80 -22.52
C THR A 377 9.50 -22.09 -23.42
N ASN A 378 8.36 -21.46 -23.16
CA ASN A 378 7.12 -21.67 -23.90
C ASN A 378 6.25 -20.40 -23.88
N GLY A 379 6.29 -19.60 -24.93
CA GLY A 379 5.32 -18.54 -25.16
C GLY A 379 5.73 -17.14 -24.70
N LEU A 380 4.77 -16.33 -24.28
CA LEU A 380 4.94 -14.93 -23.90
C LEU A 380 5.58 -14.80 -22.51
N GLY A 381 6.65 -14.04 -22.40
CA GLY A 381 7.31 -13.77 -21.12
C GLY A 381 6.54 -12.74 -20.27
N PRO A 382 6.32 -13.01 -18.98
CA PRO A 382 5.59 -12.06 -18.12
C PRO A 382 6.32 -10.72 -17.98
N ILE A 383 7.65 -10.71 -17.99
CA ILE A 383 8.47 -9.49 -17.93
C ILE A 383 8.30 -8.64 -19.18
N GLU A 384 8.24 -9.24 -20.36
CA GLU A 384 8.01 -8.55 -21.62
C GLU A 384 6.62 -7.89 -21.66
N VAL A 385 5.60 -8.58 -21.11
CA VAL A 385 4.27 -7.99 -20.93
C VAL A 385 4.33 -6.76 -20.05
N LEU A 386 4.97 -6.85 -18.88
CA LEU A 386 5.06 -5.73 -17.94
C LEU A 386 5.86 -4.56 -18.49
N ARG A 387 6.92 -4.82 -19.26
CA ARG A 387 7.65 -3.77 -19.98
C ARG A 387 6.78 -3.08 -21.01
N THR A 388 6.05 -3.86 -21.82
CA THR A 388 5.11 -3.30 -22.81
C THR A 388 4.06 -2.42 -22.13
N LEU A 389 3.45 -2.88 -21.05
CA LEU A 389 2.47 -2.13 -20.27
C LEU A 389 3.07 -0.79 -19.79
N PHE A 390 4.26 -0.83 -19.18
CA PHE A 390 4.89 0.36 -18.64
C PHE A 390 5.39 1.33 -19.72
N GLN A 391 5.92 0.83 -20.83
CA GLN A 391 6.34 1.67 -21.96
C GLN A 391 5.16 2.42 -22.60
N GLU A 392 4.01 1.76 -22.72
CA GLU A 392 2.81 2.37 -23.29
C GLU A 392 2.12 3.35 -22.30
N ALA A 393 2.19 3.11 -20.98
CA ALA A 393 1.51 3.92 -19.97
C ALA A 393 2.44 4.31 -18.79
N PRO A 394 3.57 5.00 -19.03
CA PRO A 394 4.58 5.28 -17.99
C PRO A 394 4.08 6.18 -16.86
N ASP A 395 3.06 6.98 -17.13
CA ASP A 395 2.47 7.93 -16.18
C ASP A 395 1.23 7.42 -15.46
N ALA A 396 0.83 6.18 -15.70
CA ALA A 396 -0.35 5.59 -15.07
C ALA A 396 -0.16 5.37 -13.57
N VAL A 397 -1.28 5.29 -12.86
CA VAL A 397 -1.33 4.72 -11.52
C VAL A 397 -1.45 3.21 -11.65
N TRP A 398 -0.46 2.51 -11.14
CA TRP A 398 -0.34 1.07 -11.20
C TRP A 398 -0.79 0.44 -9.89
N VAL A 399 -1.82 -0.38 -9.95
CA VAL A 399 -2.33 -1.11 -8.78
C VAL A 399 -2.06 -2.59 -8.96
N THR A 400 -1.19 -3.15 -8.13
CA THR A 400 -0.67 -4.50 -8.33
C THR A 400 -1.18 -5.44 -7.25
N ASP A 401 -1.67 -6.60 -7.67
CA ASP A 401 -2.01 -7.72 -6.81
C ASP A 401 -0.75 -8.46 -6.32
N VAL A 402 -0.92 -9.46 -5.49
CA VAL A 402 0.18 -10.17 -4.82
C VAL A 402 0.53 -11.47 -5.53
N GLY A 403 1.81 -11.65 -5.80
CA GLY A 403 2.35 -12.84 -6.47
C GLY A 403 3.61 -12.54 -7.29
N GLN A 404 3.95 -13.43 -8.22
CA GLN A 404 5.13 -13.25 -9.08
C GLN A 404 5.05 -11.94 -9.90
N HIS A 405 3.88 -11.61 -10.44
CA HIS A 405 3.64 -10.39 -11.21
C HIS A 405 3.95 -9.11 -10.39
N GLN A 406 3.71 -9.10 -9.08
CA GLN A 406 4.06 -8.01 -8.19
C GLN A 406 5.58 -7.79 -8.14
N MET A 407 6.33 -8.87 -8.01
CA MET A 407 7.79 -8.81 -7.93
C MET A 407 8.41 -8.43 -9.27
N TRP A 408 7.96 -9.03 -10.38
CA TRP A 408 8.41 -8.62 -11.72
C TRP A 408 8.11 -7.15 -12.00
N GLN A 409 6.92 -6.67 -11.59
CA GLN A 409 6.58 -5.25 -11.73
C GLN A 409 7.53 -4.36 -10.93
N ALA A 410 7.83 -4.71 -9.67
CA ALA A 410 8.77 -3.97 -8.83
C ALA A 410 10.19 -3.92 -9.43
N GLN A 411 10.58 -4.97 -10.16
CA GLN A 411 11.89 -5.07 -10.81
C GLN A 411 11.99 -4.26 -12.10
N VAL A 412 10.92 -4.22 -12.92
CA VAL A 412 11.01 -3.68 -14.29
C VAL A 412 10.36 -2.32 -14.49
N MET A 413 9.34 -1.97 -13.71
CA MET A 413 8.66 -0.70 -13.84
C MET A 413 9.39 0.41 -13.06
N ARG A 414 9.74 1.49 -13.76
CA ARG A 414 10.53 2.60 -13.19
C ARG A 414 9.61 3.70 -12.66
N HIS A 415 9.04 3.49 -11.47
CA HIS A 415 8.20 4.48 -10.82
C HIS A 415 9.01 5.73 -10.43
N SER A 416 8.59 6.90 -10.92
CA SER A 416 9.30 8.17 -10.66
C SER A 416 8.48 9.18 -9.87
N ARG A 417 7.25 8.83 -9.50
CA ARG A 417 6.35 9.69 -8.74
C ARG A 417 5.78 8.94 -7.55
N PRO A 418 5.67 9.58 -6.37
CA PRO A 418 5.03 8.98 -5.21
C PRO A 418 3.54 8.70 -5.51
N ARG A 419 2.97 7.69 -4.84
CA ARG A 419 1.57 7.28 -4.94
C ARG A 419 1.11 6.74 -6.29
N THR A 420 2.05 6.42 -7.20
CA THR A 420 1.74 5.82 -8.52
C THR A 420 1.92 4.29 -8.55
N LEU A 421 2.48 3.70 -7.50
CA LEU A 421 2.47 2.26 -7.25
C LEU A 421 1.66 1.98 -5.99
N ILE A 422 0.60 1.19 -6.14
CA ILE A 422 -0.29 0.80 -5.05
C ILE A 422 -0.31 -0.74 -4.97
N THR A 423 0.09 -1.29 -3.83
CA THR A 423 0.15 -2.74 -3.63
C THR A 423 0.13 -3.09 -2.15
N SER A 424 -0.31 -4.31 -1.81
CA SER A 424 -0.23 -4.85 -0.46
C SER A 424 1.18 -5.38 -0.20
N GLY A 425 2.00 -4.63 0.52
CA GLY A 425 3.41 -4.98 0.76
C GLY A 425 3.62 -5.79 2.04
N GLY A 426 2.99 -5.40 3.14
CA GLY A 426 3.21 -5.99 4.45
C GLY A 426 2.41 -7.26 4.69
N LEU A 427 1.11 -7.25 4.45
CA LEU A 427 0.27 -8.45 4.61
C LEU A 427 0.32 -9.36 3.39
N GLY A 428 0.55 -8.82 2.19
CA GLY A 428 0.62 -9.61 0.96
C GLY A 428 -0.74 -10.18 0.55
N THR A 429 -1.76 -9.35 0.54
CA THR A 429 -3.15 -9.76 0.33
C THR A 429 -3.46 -9.98 -1.15
N MET A 430 -3.67 -11.23 -1.57
CA MET A 430 -4.22 -11.55 -2.89
C MET A 430 -5.68 -11.06 -2.99
N GLY A 431 -6.07 -10.57 -4.17
CA GLY A 431 -7.39 -9.96 -4.40
C GLY A 431 -7.47 -8.49 -4.03
N PHE A 432 -6.35 -7.86 -3.66
CA PHE A 432 -6.26 -6.45 -3.28
C PHE A 432 -6.46 -5.51 -4.48
N ALA A 433 -5.85 -5.83 -5.65
CA ALA A 433 -5.63 -4.83 -6.68
C ALA A 433 -6.89 -4.27 -7.33
N LEU A 434 -7.85 -5.12 -7.71
CA LEU A 434 -9.06 -4.66 -8.41
C LEU A 434 -9.86 -3.67 -7.57
N PRO A 435 -10.26 -3.98 -6.32
CA PRO A 435 -10.98 -3.01 -5.50
C PRO A 435 -10.12 -1.80 -5.14
N ALA A 436 -8.83 -1.95 -4.87
CA ALA A 436 -7.94 -0.82 -4.60
C ALA A 436 -7.83 0.14 -5.80
N ALA A 437 -7.85 -0.38 -7.03
CA ALA A 437 -7.87 0.43 -8.25
C ALA A 437 -9.16 1.25 -8.40
N ILE A 438 -10.31 0.71 -7.98
CA ILE A 438 -11.57 1.46 -7.92
C ILE A 438 -11.38 2.66 -6.97
N GLY A 439 -10.86 2.42 -5.78
CA GLY A 439 -10.55 3.49 -4.82
C GLY A 439 -9.55 4.52 -5.36
N ALA A 440 -8.49 4.07 -5.99
CA ALA A 440 -7.49 4.95 -6.60
C ALA A 440 -8.08 5.82 -7.74
N LYS A 441 -8.94 5.24 -8.57
CA LYS A 441 -9.64 5.98 -9.64
C LYS A 441 -10.63 7.00 -9.08
N MET A 442 -11.30 6.68 -7.97
CA MET A 442 -12.16 7.64 -7.26
C MET A 442 -11.35 8.80 -6.66
N ALA A 443 -10.15 8.53 -6.17
CA ALA A 443 -9.23 9.53 -5.63
C ALA A 443 -8.62 10.44 -6.71
N CYS A 444 -8.35 9.88 -7.90
CA CYS A 444 -7.69 10.53 -9.02
C CYS A 444 -8.50 10.32 -10.31
N PRO A 445 -9.64 10.98 -10.50
CA PRO A 445 -10.57 10.71 -11.61
C PRO A 445 -9.94 10.86 -13.00
N GLU A 446 -9.00 11.78 -13.17
CA GLU A 446 -8.33 12.06 -14.45
C GLU A 446 -7.14 11.11 -14.72
N ALA A 447 -6.67 10.38 -13.72
CA ALA A 447 -5.53 9.49 -13.90
C ALA A 447 -5.89 8.26 -14.74
N GLU A 448 -4.99 7.83 -15.61
CA GLU A 448 -5.01 6.50 -16.19
C GLU A 448 -4.67 5.49 -15.09
N VAL A 449 -5.54 4.51 -14.84
CA VAL A 449 -5.37 3.49 -13.78
C VAL A 449 -5.30 2.11 -14.43
N TRP A 450 -4.28 1.35 -14.05
CA TRP A 450 -4.07 -0.03 -14.46
C TRP A 450 -4.01 -0.97 -13.26
N VAL A 451 -4.71 -2.08 -13.36
CA VAL A 451 -4.58 -3.24 -12.47
C VAL A 451 -3.60 -4.22 -13.11
N VAL A 452 -2.65 -4.73 -12.34
CA VAL A 452 -1.84 -5.90 -12.70
C VAL A 452 -2.12 -7.00 -11.68
N ALA A 453 -2.72 -8.08 -12.11
CA ALA A 453 -3.10 -9.19 -11.24
C ALA A 453 -2.73 -10.54 -11.86
N GLY A 454 -2.41 -11.51 -11.01
CA GLY A 454 -2.34 -12.91 -11.44
C GLY A 454 -3.73 -13.51 -11.59
N ASP A 455 -3.82 -14.58 -12.34
CA ASP A 455 -5.04 -15.35 -12.54
C ASP A 455 -5.69 -15.85 -11.25
N GLY A 456 -4.90 -16.20 -10.24
CA GLY A 456 -5.43 -16.58 -8.92
C GLY A 456 -5.95 -15.37 -8.11
N GLY A 457 -5.22 -14.25 -8.10
CA GLY A 457 -5.58 -13.07 -7.31
C GLY A 457 -6.83 -12.37 -7.82
N ILE A 458 -6.97 -12.21 -9.15
CA ILE A 458 -8.11 -11.52 -9.75
C ILE A 458 -9.46 -12.20 -9.44
N GLN A 459 -9.46 -13.51 -9.22
CA GLN A 459 -10.67 -14.27 -8.92
C GLN A 459 -11.18 -14.02 -7.49
N MET A 460 -10.35 -13.58 -6.56
CA MET A 460 -10.73 -13.42 -5.14
C MET A 460 -11.71 -12.27 -4.89
N ASN A 461 -11.69 -11.23 -5.75
CA ASN A 461 -12.59 -10.08 -5.68
C ASN A 461 -13.19 -9.72 -7.05
N SER A 462 -13.36 -10.71 -7.95
CA SER A 462 -13.87 -10.49 -9.30
C SER A 462 -15.28 -9.90 -9.34
N GLN A 463 -16.10 -10.07 -8.29
CA GLN A 463 -17.41 -9.43 -8.17
C GLN A 463 -17.34 -7.89 -8.25
N GLU A 464 -16.21 -7.29 -7.94
CA GLU A 464 -16.00 -5.85 -8.00
C GLU A 464 -15.85 -5.30 -9.43
N PHE A 465 -15.74 -6.19 -10.46
CA PHE A 465 -15.92 -5.78 -11.85
C PHE A 465 -17.30 -5.10 -12.05
N MET A 466 -18.33 -5.62 -11.36
CA MET A 466 -19.66 -4.98 -11.46
C MET A 466 -19.69 -3.61 -10.79
N THR A 467 -18.97 -3.42 -9.68
CA THR A 467 -18.82 -2.10 -9.05
C THR A 467 -18.15 -1.12 -10.00
N LEU A 468 -17.07 -1.54 -10.65
CA LEU A 468 -16.33 -0.74 -11.64
C LEU A 468 -17.23 -0.30 -12.80
N VAL A 469 -18.04 -1.22 -13.35
CA VAL A 469 -18.98 -0.94 -14.45
C VAL A 469 -20.14 -0.04 -13.98
N GLN A 470 -20.73 -0.32 -12.83
CA GLN A 470 -21.83 0.47 -12.27
C GLN A 470 -21.43 1.92 -12.01
N GLU A 471 -20.21 2.14 -11.53
CA GLU A 471 -19.67 3.48 -11.26
C GLU A 471 -19.13 4.19 -12.53
N GLY A 472 -19.13 3.51 -13.67
CA GLY A 472 -18.64 4.04 -14.96
C GLY A 472 -17.16 4.38 -14.96
N LEU A 473 -16.33 3.60 -14.24
CA LEU A 473 -14.91 3.89 -14.06
C LEU A 473 -14.07 3.28 -15.19
N LYS A 474 -13.33 4.11 -15.90
CA LYS A 474 -12.34 3.65 -16.88
C LYS A 474 -11.09 3.16 -16.13
N ILE A 475 -10.98 1.85 -15.98
CA ILE A 475 -9.83 1.13 -15.46
C ILE A 475 -9.43 0.04 -16.45
N ASN A 476 -8.15 -0.13 -16.70
CA ASN A 476 -7.63 -1.23 -17.49
C ASN A 476 -7.10 -2.33 -16.56
N VAL A 477 -7.41 -3.58 -16.86
CA VAL A 477 -7.05 -4.74 -16.05
C VAL A 477 -6.18 -5.69 -16.86
N ALA A 478 -4.93 -5.86 -16.45
CA ALA A 478 -3.98 -6.81 -17.02
C ALA A 478 -3.94 -8.07 -16.14
N VAL A 479 -4.46 -9.18 -16.64
CA VAL A 479 -4.40 -10.49 -15.97
C VAL A 479 -3.21 -11.26 -16.52
N ILE A 480 -2.21 -11.50 -15.68
CA ILE A 480 -1.04 -12.32 -15.99
C ILE A 480 -1.38 -13.76 -15.68
N ASN A 481 -1.87 -14.46 -16.69
CA ASN A 481 -2.38 -15.83 -16.57
C ASN A 481 -1.29 -16.85 -16.90
N ASN A 482 -0.77 -17.52 -15.88
CA ASN A 482 0.17 -18.64 -16.00
C ASN A 482 -0.45 -19.99 -15.60
N GLY A 483 -1.76 -20.06 -15.33
CA GLY A 483 -2.48 -21.28 -14.94
C GLY A 483 -2.09 -21.84 -13.58
N THR A 484 -1.41 -21.03 -12.73
CA THR A 484 -0.92 -21.51 -11.44
C THR A 484 -0.91 -20.41 -10.37
N LEU A 485 -0.91 -20.81 -9.09
CA LEU A 485 -0.46 -19.95 -8.00
C LEU A 485 1.07 -19.83 -8.08
N GLY A 486 1.55 -18.98 -9.00
CA GLY A 486 2.92 -19.01 -9.51
C GLY A 486 3.99 -18.87 -8.43
N MET A 487 3.83 -18.02 -7.41
CA MET A 487 4.78 -17.90 -6.31
C MET A 487 4.79 -19.17 -5.43
N VAL A 488 3.62 -19.77 -5.17
CA VAL A 488 3.51 -21.02 -4.42
C VAL A 488 4.19 -22.15 -5.19
N ARG A 489 3.90 -22.29 -6.51
CA ARG A 489 4.57 -23.25 -7.39
C ARG A 489 6.11 -23.06 -7.36
N GLN A 490 6.59 -21.82 -7.51
CA GLN A 490 8.03 -21.54 -7.48
C GLN A 490 8.68 -21.98 -6.18
N TRP A 491 8.04 -21.72 -5.03
CA TRP A 491 8.54 -22.18 -3.73
C TRP A 491 8.53 -23.70 -3.61
N GLN A 492 7.48 -24.36 -4.11
CA GLN A 492 7.41 -25.82 -4.15
C GLN A 492 8.54 -26.42 -5.01
N THR A 493 8.83 -25.80 -6.13
CA THR A 493 9.94 -26.22 -7.00
C THR A 493 11.31 -26.01 -6.33
N LEU A 494 11.54 -24.87 -5.68
CA LEU A 494 12.86 -24.54 -5.12
C LEU A 494 13.14 -25.21 -3.77
N PHE A 495 12.12 -25.38 -2.92
CA PHE A 495 12.31 -25.72 -1.50
C PHE A 495 11.58 -26.99 -1.06
N TYR A 496 10.76 -27.62 -1.93
CA TYR A 496 9.95 -28.79 -1.58
C TYR A 496 10.04 -29.89 -2.64
N ASP A 497 11.22 -30.15 -3.20
CA ASP A 497 11.52 -31.23 -4.15
C ASP A 497 10.60 -31.24 -5.39
N ASP A 498 10.18 -30.07 -5.86
CA ASP A 498 9.22 -29.87 -6.97
C ASP A 498 7.87 -30.60 -6.76
N ARG A 499 7.45 -30.77 -5.51
CA ARG A 499 6.16 -31.37 -5.18
C ARG A 499 5.05 -30.33 -5.30
N ARG A 500 4.53 -30.14 -6.51
CA ARG A 500 3.52 -29.13 -6.85
C ARG A 500 2.13 -29.56 -6.40
N SER A 501 1.79 -29.32 -5.13
CA SER A 501 0.50 -29.67 -4.54
C SER A 501 -0.42 -28.46 -4.47
N ALA A 502 -1.63 -28.55 -5.01
CA ALA A 502 -2.68 -27.53 -4.96
C ALA A 502 -2.25 -26.12 -5.50
N SER A 503 -1.27 -26.08 -6.41
CA SER A 503 -0.82 -24.83 -7.03
C SER A 503 -1.28 -24.63 -8.47
N GLY A 504 -1.77 -25.68 -9.15
CA GLY A 504 -2.38 -25.57 -10.48
C GLY A 504 -3.79 -25.01 -10.40
N LEU A 505 -4.17 -24.15 -11.34
CA LEU A 505 -5.48 -23.53 -11.43
C LEU A 505 -6.20 -23.92 -12.73
N ALA A 506 -7.48 -24.28 -12.61
CA ALA A 506 -8.42 -24.29 -13.73
C ALA A 506 -9.11 -22.93 -13.75
N ASN A 507 -8.77 -22.09 -14.71
CA ASN A 507 -9.26 -20.73 -14.81
C ASN A 507 -10.56 -20.64 -15.63
N PRO A 508 -11.44 -19.65 -15.35
CA PRO A 508 -12.50 -19.30 -16.29
C PRO A 508 -11.89 -18.70 -17.56
N ASP A 509 -12.67 -18.61 -18.62
CA ASP A 509 -12.34 -17.74 -19.75
C ASP A 509 -12.48 -16.28 -19.29
N PHE A 510 -11.36 -15.58 -19.09
CA PHE A 510 -11.36 -14.21 -18.55
C PHE A 510 -11.95 -13.19 -19.52
N VAL A 511 -11.92 -13.48 -20.85
CA VAL A 511 -12.56 -12.63 -21.86
C VAL A 511 -14.08 -12.70 -21.70
N LEU A 512 -14.64 -13.92 -21.66
CA LEU A 512 -16.07 -14.12 -21.45
C LEU A 512 -16.52 -13.61 -20.06
N LEU A 513 -15.68 -13.76 -19.05
CA LEU A 513 -15.96 -13.22 -17.71
C LEU A 513 -16.08 -11.70 -17.74
N ALA A 514 -15.15 -11.00 -18.39
CA ALA A 514 -15.20 -9.55 -18.54
C ALA A 514 -16.47 -9.10 -19.29
N GLU A 515 -16.81 -9.77 -20.38
CA GLU A 515 -18.01 -9.49 -21.16
C GLU A 515 -19.30 -9.72 -20.37
N ALA A 516 -19.34 -10.77 -19.52
CA ALA A 516 -20.48 -11.03 -18.64
C ALA A 516 -20.72 -9.92 -17.61
N TYR A 517 -19.66 -9.20 -17.19
CA TYR A 517 -19.76 -8.01 -16.34
C TYR A 517 -20.02 -6.71 -17.12
N GLY A 518 -20.03 -6.74 -18.47
CA GLY A 518 -20.23 -5.55 -19.31
C GLY A 518 -18.93 -4.77 -19.58
N MET A 519 -17.77 -5.40 -19.40
CA MET A 519 -16.47 -4.86 -19.76
C MET A 519 -16.06 -5.36 -21.16
N LYS A 520 -15.07 -4.73 -21.78
CA LYS A 520 -14.43 -5.28 -22.98
C LYS A 520 -13.35 -6.28 -22.59
N GLY A 521 -13.44 -7.50 -23.09
CA GLY A 521 -12.42 -8.55 -22.92
C GLY A 521 -11.48 -8.65 -24.12
N MET A 522 -10.18 -8.88 -23.86
CA MET A 522 -9.16 -9.14 -24.88
C MET A 522 -8.21 -10.25 -24.40
N ARG A 523 -7.56 -10.96 -25.33
CA ARG A 523 -6.54 -11.96 -25.02
C ARG A 523 -5.30 -11.72 -25.86
N ALA A 524 -4.12 -11.88 -25.26
CA ALA A 524 -2.83 -11.79 -25.90
C ALA A 524 -1.97 -13.02 -25.56
N GLY A 525 -1.39 -13.66 -26.57
CA GLY A 525 -0.49 -14.81 -26.43
C GLY A 525 0.89 -14.58 -27.03
N THR A 526 1.09 -13.46 -27.71
CA THR A 526 2.38 -13.04 -28.28
C THR A 526 2.72 -11.60 -27.86
N LEU A 527 3.97 -11.20 -28.03
CA LEU A 527 4.39 -9.81 -27.75
C LEU A 527 3.69 -8.80 -28.66
N ALA A 528 3.49 -9.15 -29.95
CA ALA A 528 2.78 -8.29 -30.90
C ALA A 528 1.31 -8.10 -30.52
N ASP A 529 0.64 -9.19 -30.10
CA ASP A 529 -0.74 -9.13 -29.60
C ASP A 529 -0.81 -8.28 -28.32
N SER A 530 0.20 -8.41 -27.42
CA SER A 530 0.28 -7.63 -26.18
C SER A 530 0.31 -6.14 -26.45
N LEU A 531 1.19 -5.68 -27.34
CA LEU A 531 1.28 -4.27 -27.73
C LEU A 531 -0.05 -3.77 -28.31
N SER A 532 -0.62 -4.53 -29.26
CA SER A 532 -1.88 -4.17 -29.92
C SER A 532 -3.04 -4.08 -28.92
N ALA A 533 -3.12 -5.04 -27.97
CA ALA A 533 -4.17 -5.06 -26.96
C ALA A 533 -4.04 -3.90 -25.96
N VAL A 534 -2.82 -3.57 -25.54
CA VAL A 534 -2.57 -2.43 -24.62
C VAL A 534 -2.97 -1.11 -25.29
N GLN A 535 -2.57 -0.88 -26.53
CA GLN A 535 -2.95 0.32 -27.30
C GLN A 535 -4.46 0.41 -27.50
N ALA A 536 -5.12 -0.71 -27.85
CA ALA A 536 -6.56 -0.76 -27.99
C ALA A 536 -7.29 -0.51 -26.65
N ALA A 537 -6.78 -1.05 -25.54
CA ALA A 537 -7.34 -0.82 -24.22
C ALA A 537 -7.25 0.65 -23.81
N ARG A 538 -6.13 1.31 -24.07
CA ARG A 538 -5.95 2.75 -23.79
C ARG A 538 -6.88 3.63 -24.61
N ALA A 539 -7.10 3.28 -25.87
CA ALA A 539 -8.00 4.01 -26.76
C ALA A 539 -9.49 3.77 -26.46
N CYS A 540 -9.83 2.68 -25.78
CA CYS A 540 -11.21 2.34 -25.45
C CYS A 540 -11.73 3.25 -24.31
N PRO A 541 -12.93 3.87 -24.42
CA PRO A 541 -13.48 4.68 -23.33
C PRO A 541 -14.06 3.83 -22.18
N GLU A 542 -14.34 2.54 -22.44
CA GLU A 542 -14.91 1.61 -21.48
C GLU A 542 -13.81 0.88 -20.69
N PRO A 543 -14.12 0.29 -19.52
CA PRO A 543 -13.19 -0.57 -18.83
C PRO A 543 -12.83 -1.80 -19.67
N VAL A 544 -11.55 -2.17 -19.64
CA VAL A 544 -11.01 -3.28 -20.45
C VAL A 544 -10.29 -4.27 -19.56
N LEU A 545 -10.50 -5.56 -19.79
CA LEU A 545 -9.68 -6.63 -19.26
C LEU A 545 -8.86 -7.25 -20.41
N ILE A 546 -7.55 -7.34 -20.22
CA ILE A 546 -6.64 -8.07 -21.12
C ILE A 546 -6.10 -9.28 -20.37
N GLU A 547 -6.35 -10.46 -20.88
CA GLU A 547 -5.71 -11.70 -20.45
C GLU A 547 -4.41 -11.91 -21.23
N PHE A 548 -3.28 -11.88 -20.52
CA PHE A 548 -1.98 -12.24 -21.06
C PHE A 548 -1.66 -13.69 -20.69
N VAL A 549 -1.66 -14.58 -21.68
CA VAL A 549 -1.31 -16.00 -21.46
C VAL A 549 0.21 -16.12 -21.49
N VAL A 550 0.81 -16.31 -20.32
CA VAL A 550 2.26 -16.28 -20.16
C VAL A 550 2.84 -17.65 -19.82
N ASP A 551 4.17 -17.78 -19.92
CA ASP A 551 4.90 -19.02 -19.61
C ASP A 551 4.59 -19.48 -18.17
N PRO A 552 4.00 -20.68 -17.97
CA PRO A 552 3.67 -21.21 -16.65
C PRO A 552 4.90 -21.55 -15.80
N GLU A 553 6.07 -21.78 -16.40
CA GLU A 553 7.30 -22.13 -15.69
C GLU A 553 8.15 -20.91 -15.30
N ALA A 554 7.74 -19.71 -15.70
CA ALA A 554 8.44 -18.48 -15.34
C ALA A 554 8.58 -18.33 -13.81
N CYS A 555 9.79 -17.97 -13.37
CA CYS A 555 10.12 -17.76 -11.95
C CYS A 555 10.66 -16.35 -11.73
N VAL A 556 10.47 -15.82 -10.51
CA VAL A 556 11.05 -14.54 -10.10
C VAL A 556 12.47 -14.76 -9.62
N TYR A 557 13.41 -14.14 -10.28
CA TYR A 557 14.81 -14.07 -9.87
C TYR A 557 15.29 -12.61 -9.90
N PRO A 558 16.25 -12.22 -9.03
CA PRO A 558 16.81 -13.06 -7.98
C PRO A 558 15.80 -13.36 -6.86
N ILE A 559 16.12 -14.37 -6.05
CA ILE A 559 15.39 -14.70 -4.85
C ILE A 559 16.37 -15.00 -3.72
N ILE A 560 16.12 -14.42 -2.54
CA ILE A 560 16.80 -14.77 -1.31
C ILE A 560 15.90 -15.73 -0.54
N PRO A 561 16.34 -16.96 -0.24
CA PRO A 561 15.57 -17.87 0.61
C PRO A 561 15.23 -17.23 1.95
N SER A 562 14.05 -17.52 2.51
CA SER A 562 13.62 -16.92 3.77
C SER A 562 14.64 -17.21 4.89
N GLY A 563 15.11 -16.16 5.57
CA GLY A 563 16.11 -16.25 6.63
C GLY A 563 17.55 -16.43 6.13
N ALA A 564 17.79 -16.44 4.82
CA ALA A 564 19.14 -16.45 4.26
C ALA A 564 19.74 -15.02 4.24
N ARG A 565 21.07 -14.93 4.08
CA ARG A 565 21.77 -13.65 3.98
C ARG A 565 21.52 -13.00 2.62
N LEU A 566 21.60 -11.66 2.52
CA LEU A 566 21.40 -10.93 1.26
C LEU A 566 22.37 -11.38 0.15
N GLN A 567 23.58 -11.80 0.50
CA GLN A 567 24.58 -12.32 -0.45
C GLN A 567 24.32 -13.76 -0.93
N ASP A 568 23.43 -14.51 -0.26
CA ASP A 568 23.06 -15.88 -0.64
C ASP A 568 21.92 -15.92 -1.69
N MET A 569 21.76 -14.81 -2.42
CA MET A 569 20.76 -14.65 -3.48
C MET A 569 20.96 -15.69 -4.61
N MET A 570 19.85 -16.29 -5.03
CA MET A 570 19.81 -17.21 -6.17
C MET A 570 19.41 -16.44 -7.43
N HIS A 571 20.19 -16.57 -8.50
CA HIS A 571 19.93 -15.91 -9.79
C HIS A 571 19.19 -16.80 -10.77
N GLU A 572 19.39 -18.11 -10.65
CA GLU A 572 18.77 -19.15 -11.48
C GLU A 572 18.61 -20.43 -10.65
N PRO A 573 17.75 -21.39 -11.08
CA PRO A 573 17.66 -22.68 -10.40
C PRO A 573 19.03 -23.36 -10.42
N ASN A 574 19.75 -23.42 -9.31
CA ASN A 574 21.03 -24.15 -9.08
C ASN A 574 22.34 -23.35 -9.06
N LEU A 575 22.35 -22.03 -9.06
CA LEU A 575 23.61 -21.29 -8.88
C LEU A 575 23.55 -20.35 -7.67
N PRO A 576 24.15 -20.70 -6.52
CA PRO A 576 24.48 -19.70 -5.51
C PRO A 576 25.51 -18.72 -6.11
N ILE A 577 25.42 -17.44 -5.72
CA ILE A 577 26.43 -16.45 -6.11
C ILE A 577 27.80 -16.94 -5.65
N PRO A 578 28.82 -16.93 -6.53
CA PRO A 578 30.19 -17.17 -6.06
C PRO A 578 30.50 -16.12 -4.99
N ALA A 579 30.91 -16.58 -3.81
CA ALA A 579 31.44 -15.66 -2.80
C ALA A 579 32.50 -14.79 -3.47
N SER A 580 32.32 -13.46 -3.41
CA SER A 580 33.34 -12.51 -3.88
C SER A 580 34.66 -12.86 -3.20
N ARG A 581 35.68 -13.11 -4.00
CA ARG A 581 37.06 -13.38 -3.54
C ARG A 581 37.63 -12.17 -2.85
#